data_7f2167882e24be7832cd4e90185b5f29
#
_entry.id   7f2167882e24be7832cd4e90185b5f29
#
_cell.length_a   1.000
_cell.length_b   1.000
_cell.length_c   1.000
_cell.angle_alpha   90.00
_cell.angle_beta   90.00
_cell.angle_gamma   90.00
#
_symmetry.space_group_name_H-M   'P 1'
#
loop_
_entity.id
_entity.type
_entity.pdbx_description
1 polymer ?
#
loop_
_entity_poly.entity_id
_entity_poly.type
_entity_poly.pdbx_seq_one_letter_code
_entity_poly.pdbx_strand_id
1 'polypeptide(L)'
;MAAGELGEWLATGYGPAYRTAYLILRDRTLAEEAVQEAFLRAWRFRAALPEGDGMRPWLYRVLVNTCCSKLRHESTHRSRTDVAGRLAAASWVSSTPEEEVGRTELAEAVTAALAALPEHLRIPVVLRYYSGLGEREIAIAIRRRPGTVKSRLHEARRRLASDPRLTAHAPRQEHR
;
A
#
# COMPACT_ATOMS: atom_id res chain seq x y z
N MET A 1 -1.99 -7.06 -25.81
CA MET A 1 -2.77 -5.88 -25.39
C MET A 1 -2.39 -4.69 -26.26
N ALA A 2 -3.35 -4.00 -26.88
CA ALA A 2 -3.09 -2.80 -27.67
C ALA A 2 -2.58 -1.64 -26.78
N ALA A 3 -1.81 -0.71 -27.36
CA ALA A 3 -1.25 0.41 -26.58
C ALA A 3 -2.33 1.29 -25.93
N GLY A 4 -3.49 1.47 -26.61
CA GLY A 4 -4.63 2.23 -26.06
C GLY A 4 -5.25 1.56 -24.83
N GLU A 5 -5.49 0.25 -24.90
CA GLU A 5 -6.06 -0.53 -23.77
C GLU A 5 -5.14 -0.50 -22.53
N LEU A 6 -3.83 -0.56 -22.74
CA LEU A 6 -2.87 -0.42 -21.64
C LEU A 6 -2.92 0.99 -21.05
N GLY A 7 -3.03 2.02 -21.89
CA GLY A 7 -3.13 3.41 -21.43
C GLY A 7 -4.35 3.64 -20.53
N GLU A 8 -5.52 3.18 -20.93
CA GLU A 8 -6.75 3.25 -20.14
C GLU A 8 -6.64 2.47 -18.83
N TRP A 9 -6.07 1.26 -18.89
CA TRP A 9 -5.87 0.43 -17.71
C TRP A 9 -4.91 1.08 -16.71
N LEU A 10 -3.82 1.69 -17.18
CA LEU A 10 -2.89 2.44 -16.34
C LEU A 10 -3.53 3.70 -15.76
N ALA A 11 -4.33 4.43 -16.55
CA ALA A 11 -5.02 5.62 -16.09
C ALA A 11 -5.98 5.32 -14.94
N THR A 12 -6.79 4.26 -15.05
CA THR A 12 -7.70 3.81 -13.98
C THR A 12 -6.94 3.22 -12.79
N GLY A 13 -5.79 2.60 -13.03
CA GLY A 13 -4.93 1.97 -12.03
C GLY A 13 -4.06 2.94 -11.23
N TYR A 14 -3.88 4.20 -11.68
CA TYR A 14 -2.97 5.15 -11.05
C TYR A 14 -3.32 5.44 -9.59
N GLY A 15 -4.55 5.83 -9.31
CA GLY A 15 -5.00 6.18 -7.96
C GLY A 15 -4.81 5.03 -6.93
N PRO A 16 -5.29 3.82 -7.23
CA PRO A 16 -5.03 2.64 -6.39
C PRO A 16 -3.54 2.33 -6.20
N ALA A 17 -2.74 2.41 -7.27
CA ALA A 17 -1.29 2.17 -7.20
C ALA A 17 -0.58 3.22 -6.35
N TYR A 18 -0.92 4.50 -6.53
CA TYR A 18 -0.38 5.60 -5.74
C TYR A 18 -0.68 5.45 -4.24
N ARG A 19 -1.95 5.19 -3.89
CA ARG A 19 -2.34 4.96 -2.50
C ARG A 19 -1.58 3.78 -1.88
N THR A 20 -1.41 2.70 -2.63
CA THR A 20 -0.62 1.54 -2.18
C THR A 20 0.84 1.92 -1.93
N ALA A 21 1.47 2.61 -2.88
CA ALA A 21 2.85 3.08 -2.74
C ALA A 21 3.00 4.04 -1.55
N TYR A 22 2.07 4.99 -1.39
CA TYR A 22 2.07 5.93 -0.27
C TYR A 22 1.96 5.23 1.09
N LEU A 23 1.05 4.27 1.25
CA LEU A 23 0.92 3.50 2.49
C LEU A 23 2.16 2.65 2.81
N ILE A 24 2.92 2.24 1.79
CA ILE A 24 4.17 1.51 1.96
C ILE A 24 5.32 2.47 2.30
N LEU A 25 5.48 3.54 1.53
CA LEU A 25 6.65 4.45 1.59
C LEU A 25 6.48 5.57 2.62
N ARG A 26 5.23 6.04 2.83
CA ARG A 26 4.89 7.16 3.72
C ARG A 26 5.49 8.50 3.28
N ASP A 27 5.83 8.59 2.03
CA ASP A 27 6.35 9.76 1.36
C ASP A 27 5.64 9.96 0.03
N ARG A 28 5.12 11.16 -0.22
CA ARG A 28 4.32 11.47 -1.41
C ARG A 28 5.17 11.43 -2.68
N THR A 29 6.32 12.05 -2.62
CA THR A 29 7.24 12.15 -3.76
C THR A 29 7.76 10.76 -4.15
N LEU A 30 8.22 9.98 -3.16
CA LEU A 30 8.69 8.62 -3.41
C LEU A 30 7.56 7.70 -3.90
N ALA A 31 6.33 7.91 -3.43
CA ALA A 31 5.17 7.13 -3.90
C ALA A 31 4.87 7.44 -5.37
N GLU A 32 4.85 8.72 -5.75
CA GLU A 32 4.64 9.15 -7.14
C GLU A 32 5.73 8.59 -8.05
N GLU A 33 6.99 8.75 -7.70
CA GLU A 33 8.11 8.19 -8.44
C GLU A 33 8.02 6.65 -8.59
N ALA A 34 7.61 5.95 -7.52
CA ALA A 34 7.46 4.49 -7.56
C ALA A 34 6.37 4.05 -8.53
N VAL A 35 5.26 4.78 -8.58
CA VAL A 35 4.17 4.49 -9.53
C VAL A 35 4.60 4.81 -10.96
N GLN A 36 5.20 5.96 -11.19
CA GLN A 36 5.71 6.34 -12.51
C GLN A 36 6.71 5.29 -13.03
N GLU A 37 7.65 4.86 -12.21
CA GLU A 37 8.61 3.81 -12.57
C GLU A 37 7.93 2.48 -12.89
N ALA A 38 6.94 2.06 -12.08
CA ALA A 38 6.19 0.83 -12.32
C ALA A 38 5.39 0.91 -13.64
N PHE A 39 4.79 2.04 -13.94
CA PHE A 39 4.02 2.28 -15.16
C PHE A 39 4.91 2.35 -16.40
N LEU A 40 6.06 3.03 -16.30
CA LEU A 40 7.06 3.03 -17.38
C LEU A 40 7.58 1.62 -17.68
N ARG A 41 7.77 0.79 -16.65
CA ARG A 41 8.13 -0.63 -16.86
C ARG A 41 6.99 -1.39 -17.54
N ALA A 42 5.74 -1.19 -17.15
CA ALA A 42 4.60 -1.81 -17.82
C ALA A 42 4.56 -1.41 -19.30
N TRP A 43 4.76 -0.14 -19.59
CA TRP A 43 4.81 0.35 -20.98
C TRP A 43 5.96 -0.25 -21.78
N ARG A 44 7.15 -0.30 -21.21
CA ARG A 44 8.34 -0.87 -21.87
C ARG A 44 8.17 -2.36 -22.20
N PHE A 45 7.56 -3.10 -21.29
CA PHE A 45 7.38 -4.55 -21.42
C PHE A 45 5.98 -4.95 -21.90
N ARG A 46 5.21 -4.01 -22.49
CA ARG A 46 3.82 -4.23 -22.89
C ARG A 46 3.57 -5.45 -23.78
N ALA A 47 4.55 -5.82 -24.62
CA ALA A 47 4.45 -7.00 -25.48
C ALA A 47 4.59 -8.34 -24.72
N ALA A 48 5.17 -8.31 -23.51
CA ALA A 48 5.42 -9.48 -22.68
C ALA A 48 4.62 -9.43 -21.36
N LEU A 49 3.65 -8.53 -21.23
CA LEU A 49 2.78 -8.47 -20.07
C LEU A 49 1.87 -9.70 -20.00
N PRO A 50 1.62 -10.25 -18.81
CA PRO A 50 0.59 -11.25 -18.64
C PRO A 50 -0.77 -10.70 -19.09
N GLU A 51 -1.59 -11.54 -19.71
CA GLU A 51 -2.96 -11.17 -20.07
C GLU A 51 -3.94 -11.45 -18.93
N GLY A 52 -5.09 -10.77 -18.95
CA GLY A 52 -6.18 -10.96 -18.01
C GLY A 52 -5.77 -10.73 -16.55
N ASP A 53 -6.15 -11.66 -15.69
CA ASP A 53 -5.96 -11.56 -14.23
C ASP A 53 -4.48 -11.54 -13.79
N GLY A 54 -3.55 -11.91 -14.66
CA GLY A 54 -2.12 -11.90 -14.37
C GLY A 54 -1.49 -10.50 -14.34
N MET A 55 -2.10 -9.53 -15.00
CA MET A 55 -1.54 -8.18 -15.15
C MET A 55 -1.49 -7.40 -13.84
N ARG A 56 -2.55 -7.48 -13.06
CA ARG A 56 -2.64 -6.79 -11.76
C ARG A 56 -1.59 -7.27 -10.76
N PRO A 57 -1.44 -8.57 -10.46
CA PRO A 57 -0.36 -9.08 -9.61
C PRO A 57 1.03 -8.71 -10.13
N TRP A 58 1.22 -8.73 -11.46
CA TRP A 58 2.47 -8.32 -12.08
C TRP A 58 2.80 -6.85 -11.78
N LEU A 59 1.84 -5.94 -11.99
CA LEU A 59 2.04 -4.51 -11.70
C LEU A 59 2.38 -4.28 -10.22
N TYR A 60 1.61 -4.88 -9.32
CA TYR A 60 1.87 -4.73 -7.88
C TYR A 60 3.21 -5.36 -7.46
N ARG A 61 3.65 -6.43 -8.12
CA ARG A 61 5.01 -6.96 -7.93
C ARG A 61 6.08 -5.94 -8.32
N VAL A 62 5.92 -5.27 -9.45
CA VAL A 62 6.86 -4.23 -9.89
C VAL A 62 6.84 -3.06 -8.91
N LEU A 63 5.64 -2.57 -8.57
CA LEU A 63 5.45 -1.46 -7.63
C LEU A 63 6.08 -1.75 -6.26
N VAL A 64 5.80 -2.91 -5.67
CA VAL A 64 6.37 -3.31 -4.37
C VAL A 64 7.89 -3.42 -4.44
N ASN A 65 8.44 -3.99 -5.51
CA ASN A 65 9.90 -4.07 -5.69
C ASN A 65 10.53 -2.67 -5.75
N THR A 66 9.89 -1.73 -6.45
CA THR A 66 10.34 -0.34 -6.51
C THR A 66 10.24 0.33 -5.14
N CYS A 67 9.13 0.16 -4.42
CA CYS A 67 8.98 0.68 -3.05
C CYS A 67 10.05 0.12 -2.11
N CYS A 68 10.28 -1.19 -2.11
CA CYS A 68 11.30 -1.83 -1.28
C CYS A 68 12.73 -1.35 -1.64
N SER A 69 12.99 -1.06 -2.92
CA SER A 69 14.26 -0.49 -3.34
C SER A 69 14.46 0.92 -2.77
N LYS A 70 13.43 1.77 -2.88
CA LYS A 70 13.44 3.13 -2.31
C LYS A 70 13.63 3.13 -0.79
N LEU A 71 12.92 2.26 -0.05
CA LEU A 71 13.07 2.12 1.40
C LEU A 71 14.51 1.72 1.79
N ARG A 72 15.14 0.82 1.05
CA ARG A 72 16.54 0.43 1.30
C ARG A 72 17.51 1.59 1.06
N HIS A 73 17.31 2.34 -0.02
CA HIS A 73 18.13 3.52 -0.30
C HIS A 73 17.97 4.58 0.79
N GLU A 74 16.75 4.86 1.24
CA GLU A 74 16.50 5.79 2.34
C GLU A 74 17.12 5.33 3.66
N SER A 75 17.03 4.04 4.01
CA SER A 75 17.63 3.52 5.23
C SER A 75 19.15 3.73 5.24
N THR A 76 19.77 3.60 4.08
CA THR A 76 21.22 3.86 3.91
C THR A 76 21.54 5.35 4.00
N HIS A 77 20.63 6.24 3.56
CA HIS A 77 20.79 7.70 3.65
C HIS A 77 20.42 8.23 5.05
N ARG A 78 19.38 7.73 5.69
CA ARG A 78 18.98 8.12 7.07
C ARG A 78 20.05 7.77 8.11
N SER A 79 20.84 6.75 7.86
CA SER A 79 22.04 6.48 8.67
C SER A 79 23.07 7.61 8.59
N ARG A 80 22.89 8.57 7.70
CA ARG A 80 23.78 9.74 7.48
C ARG A 80 23.14 11.08 7.83
N THR A 81 21.81 11.18 7.98
CA THR A 81 21.15 12.46 8.25
C THR A 81 19.83 12.23 9.00
N ASP A 82 19.81 12.57 10.26
CA ASP A 82 18.63 12.54 11.13
C ASP A 82 17.72 13.70 10.78
N VAL A 83 16.59 13.45 10.07
CA VAL A 83 15.51 14.43 9.93
C VAL A 83 14.16 13.73 9.91
N ALA A 84 13.34 14.05 10.90
CA ALA A 84 11.96 13.62 11.06
C ALA A 84 11.05 14.08 9.90
N GLY A 85 10.57 13.14 9.10
CA GLY A 85 9.58 13.37 8.04
C GLY A 85 8.16 13.42 8.61
N ARG A 86 7.47 14.55 8.40
CA ARG A 86 6.11 14.82 8.85
C ARG A 86 5.06 13.95 8.14
N LEU A 87 4.19 13.36 8.94
CA LEU A 87 2.92 12.78 8.50
C LEU A 87 1.98 13.91 8.04
N ALA A 88 1.71 14.00 6.76
CA ALA A 88 0.56 14.74 6.25
C ALA A 88 -0.48 13.72 5.76
N ALA A 89 -1.58 13.60 6.47
CA ALA A 89 -2.73 12.80 6.06
C ALA A 89 -3.32 13.40 4.78
N ALA A 90 -3.52 12.55 3.77
CA ALA A 90 -4.22 12.94 2.56
C ALA A 90 -5.66 12.45 2.64
N SER A 91 -6.60 13.38 2.80
CA SER A 91 -8.03 13.13 2.66
C SER A 91 -8.38 12.82 1.19
N TRP A 92 -8.98 11.66 0.94
CA TRP A 92 -9.33 11.18 -0.41
C TRP A 92 -10.76 10.65 -0.48
N VAL A 93 -11.72 11.28 0.21
CA VAL A 93 -13.14 10.90 0.05
C VAL A 93 -14.01 12.14 0.10
N SER A 94 -14.86 12.30 -0.90
CA SER A 94 -15.91 13.32 -0.96
C SER A 94 -17.09 12.86 -0.08
N SER A 95 -17.42 13.62 0.96
CA SER A 95 -18.56 13.36 1.85
C SER A 95 -18.87 14.57 2.74
N THR A 96 -20.01 14.57 3.41
CA THR A 96 -20.52 15.69 4.24
C THR A 96 -19.60 16.06 5.41
N PRO A 97 -19.59 17.34 5.88
CA PRO A 97 -18.59 17.84 6.84
C PRO A 97 -18.51 17.09 8.16
N GLU A 98 -19.60 16.59 8.71
CA GLU A 98 -19.62 15.91 10.01
C GLU A 98 -19.19 14.43 9.94
N GLU A 99 -19.58 13.73 8.86
CA GLU A 99 -19.07 12.39 8.55
C GLU A 99 -17.62 12.43 8.06
N GLU A 100 -17.15 13.56 7.58
CA GLU A 100 -15.80 13.80 7.09
C GLU A 100 -14.80 13.92 8.24
N VAL A 101 -15.16 14.57 9.35
CA VAL A 101 -14.29 14.69 10.54
C VAL A 101 -14.00 13.32 11.17
N GLY A 102 -15.00 12.54 11.47
CA GLY A 102 -14.82 11.22 12.08
C GLY A 102 -14.13 10.22 11.16
N ARG A 103 -14.38 10.32 9.83
CA ARG A 103 -13.67 9.48 8.83
C ARG A 103 -12.23 9.92 8.63
N THR A 104 -11.94 11.21 8.75
CA THR A 104 -10.58 11.73 8.66
C THR A 104 -9.76 11.26 9.85
N GLU A 105 -10.29 11.35 11.08
CA GLU A 105 -9.62 10.87 12.29
C GLU A 105 -9.35 9.37 12.25
N LEU A 106 -10.31 8.56 11.83
CA LEU A 106 -10.12 7.11 11.65
C LEU A 106 -9.09 6.80 10.56
N ALA A 107 -9.13 7.51 9.42
CA ALA A 107 -8.17 7.33 8.35
C ALA A 107 -6.74 7.71 8.78
N GLU A 108 -6.59 8.75 9.57
CA GLU A 108 -5.31 9.14 10.18
C GLU A 108 -4.83 8.09 11.18
N ALA A 109 -5.72 7.60 12.05
CA ALA A 109 -5.40 6.55 13.01
C ALA A 109 -4.95 5.26 12.30
N VAL A 110 -5.66 4.83 11.25
CA VAL A 110 -5.30 3.67 10.43
C VAL A 110 -3.94 3.87 9.75
N THR A 111 -3.71 5.05 9.14
CA THR A 111 -2.44 5.38 8.50
C THR A 111 -1.29 5.36 9.49
N ALA A 112 -1.48 5.92 10.67
CA ALA A 112 -0.48 5.93 11.74
C ALA A 112 -0.22 4.52 12.30
N ALA A 113 -1.27 3.71 12.46
CA ALA A 113 -1.13 2.32 12.91
C ALA A 113 -0.40 1.44 11.88
N LEU A 114 -0.72 1.59 10.59
CA LEU A 114 0.02 0.94 9.50
C LEU A 114 1.48 1.36 9.47
N ALA A 115 1.72 2.64 9.72
CA ALA A 115 3.06 3.21 9.77
C ALA A 115 3.93 2.63 10.90
N ALA A 116 3.32 2.25 12.01
CA ALA A 116 4.00 1.63 13.14
C ALA A 116 4.34 0.15 12.89
N LEU A 117 3.69 -0.49 11.91
CA LEU A 117 4.03 -1.86 11.55
C LEU A 117 5.43 -1.93 10.89
N PRO A 118 6.24 -2.94 11.22
CA PRO A 118 7.43 -3.27 10.44
C PRO A 118 7.08 -3.49 8.98
N GLU A 119 7.97 -3.12 8.06
CA GLU A 119 7.77 -3.20 6.61
C GLU A 119 7.26 -4.57 6.14
N HIS A 120 7.85 -5.65 6.67
CA HIS A 120 7.48 -7.01 6.29
C HIS A 120 6.05 -7.42 6.69
N LEU A 121 5.42 -6.72 7.63
CA LEU A 121 4.01 -6.88 8.00
C LEU A 121 3.13 -5.86 7.30
N ARG A 122 3.59 -4.61 7.17
CA ARG A 122 2.85 -3.51 6.54
C ARG A 122 2.53 -3.80 5.07
N ILE A 123 3.54 -4.23 4.28
CA ILE A 123 3.35 -4.50 2.86
C ILE A 123 2.25 -5.52 2.58
N PRO A 124 2.24 -6.74 3.17
CA PRO A 124 1.15 -7.70 2.96
C PRO A 124 -0.23 -7.16 3.35
N VAL A 125 -0.33 -6.38 4.43
CA VAL A 125 -1.60 -5.77 4.87
C VAL A 125 -2.10 -4.77 3.83
N VAL A 126 -1.26 -3.87 3.38
CA VAL A 126 -1.62 -2.89 2.35
C VAL A 126 -2.07 -3.59 1.08
N LEU A 127 -1.33 -4.59 0.61
CA LEU A 127 -1.71 -5.36 -0.59
C LEU A 127 -3.04 -6.11 -0.40
N ARG A 128 -3.32 -6.64 0.78
CA ARG A 128 -4.55 -7.37 1.06
C ARG A 128 -5.77 -6.45 1.09
N TYR A 129 -5.69 -5.36 1.86
CA TYR A 129 -6.86 -4.57 2.22
C TYR A 129 -7.07 -3.32 1.35
N TYR A 130 -6.01 -2.75 0.78
CA TYR A 130 -6.10 -1.61 -0.13
C TYR A 130 -6.03 -2.02 -1.60
N SER A 131 -5.16 -2.96 -1.93
CA SER A 131 -5.03 -3.42 -3.31
C SER A 131 -5.94 -4.61 -3.62
N GLY A 132 -6.59 -5.22 -2.61
CA GLY A 132 -7.53 -6.33 -2.78
C GLY A 132 -6.91 -7.63 -3.32
N LEU A 133 -5.57 -7.80 -3.17
CA LEU A 133 -4.90 -8.99 -3.67
C LEU A 133 -5.17 -10.21 -2.77
N GLY A 134 -5.30 -11.37 -3.40
CA GLY A 134 -5.33 -12.66 -2.72
C GLY A 134 -3.98 -13.06 -2.15
N GLU A 135 -3.95 -14.01 -1.19
CA GLU A 135 -2.70 -14.46 -0.55
C GLU A 135 -1.68 -14.99 -1.56
N ARG A 136 -2.14 -15.68 -2.62
CA ARG A 136 -1.27 -16.18 -3.70
C ARG A 136 -0.66 -15.04 -4.52
N GLU A 137 -1.46 -14.04 -4.85
CA GLU A 137 -1.01 -12.85 -5.59
C GLU A 137 -0.01 -12.03 -4.76
N ILE A 138 -0.29 -11.85 -3.45
CA ILE A 138 0.64 -11.21 -2.52
C ILE A 138 1.95 -11.99 -2.47
N ALA A 139 1.90 -13.32 -2.39
CA ALA A 139 3.08 -14.18 -2.36
C ALA A 139 3.96 -13.96 -3.61
N ILE A 140 3.34 -13.85 -4.78
CA ILE A 140 4.03 -13.51 -6.04
C ILE A 140 4.64 -12.11 -5.95
N ALA A 141 3.84 -11.12 -5.52
CA ALA A 141 4.26 -9.71 -5.44
C ALA A 141 5.47 -9.50 -4.52
N ILE A 142 5.47 -10.10 -3.34
CA ILE A 142 6.57 -9.95 -2.36
C ILE A 142 7.63 -11.05 -2.44
N ARG A 143 7.55 -11.98 -3.39
CA ARG A 143 8.45 -13.13 -3.58
C ARG A 143 8.61 -13.96 -2.30
N ARG A 144 7.50 -14.38 -1.72
CA ARG A 144 7.45 -15.24 -0.53
C ARG A 144 6.47 -16.39 -0.74
N ARG A 145 6.57 -17.42 0.11
CA ARG A 145 5.60 -18.54 0.09
C ARG A 145 4.25 -18.09 0.62
N PRO A 146 3.12 -18.62 0.14
CA PRO A 146 1.78 -18.28 0.64
C PRO A 146 1.63 -18.45 2.17
N GLY A 147 2.23 -19.49 2.75
CA GLY A 147 2.26 -19.69 4.21
C GLY A 147 2.94 -18.56 4.96
N THR A 148 4.01 -17.97 4.39
CA THR A 148 4.65 -16.77 4.95
C THR A 148 3.75 -15.55 4.89
N VAL A 149 2.98 -15.40 3.81
CA VAL A 149 2.00 -14.30 3.69
C VAL A 149 0.92 -14.45 4.75
N LYS A 150 0.35 -15.66 4.89
CA LYS A 150 -0.69 -15.96 5.88
C LYS A 150 -0.22 -15.64 7.31
N SER A 151 0.98 -16.08 7.69
CA SER A 151 1.53 -15.81 9.03
C SER A 151 1.79 -14.31 9.27
N ARG A 152 2.29 -13.59 8.26
CA ARG A 152 2.50 -12.14 8.33
C ARG A 152 1.19 -11.37 8.46
N LEU A 153 0.16 -11.73 7.68
CA LEU A 153 -1.16 -11.14 7.79
C LEU A 153 -1.81 -11.41 9.15
N HIS A 154 -1.62 -12.61 9.71
CA HIS A 154 -2.10 -12.95 11.04
C HIS A 154 -1.42 -12.07 12.11
N GLU A 155 -0.11 -12.01 12.10
CA GLU A 155 0.67 -11.20 13.04
C GLU A 155 0.35 -9.71 12.92
N ALA A 156 0.23 -9.20 11.69
CA ALA A 156 -0.13 -7.81 11.46
C ALA A 156 -1.51 -7.48 12.02
N ARG A 157 -2.52 -8.34 11.78
CA ARG A 157 -3.87 -8.16 12.34
C ARG A 157 -3.85 -8.15 13.87
N ARG A 158 -3.08 -9.04 14.50
CA ARG A 158 -2.93 -9.06 15.94
C ARG A 158 -2.37 -7.75 16.48
N ARG A 159 -1.33 -7.20 15.84
CA ARG A 159 -0.73 -5.92 16.25
C ARG A 159 -1.66 -4.74 16.02
N LEU A 160 -2.37 -4.70 14.90
CA LEU A 160 -3.35 -3.64 14.62
C LEU A 160 -4.55 -3.70 15.59
N ALA A 161 -5.02 -4.89 15.95
CA ALA A 161 -6.11 -5.05 16.91
C ALA A 161 -5.74 -4.57 18.33
N SER A 162 -4.46 -4.58 18.68
CA SER A 162 -3.96 -4.06 19.97
C SER A 162 -3.44 -2.63 19.89
N ASP A 163 -3.55 -1.96 18.72
CA ASP A 163 -3.08 -0.59 18.57
C ASP A 163 -4.06 0.41 19.25
N PRO A 164 -3.61 1.21 20.23
CA PRO A 164 -4.49 2.14 20.96
C PRO A 164 -5.20 3.14 20.05
N ARG A 165 -4.57 3.52 18.91
CA ARG A 165 -5.16 4.45 17.94
C ARG A 165 -6.39 3.88 17.27
N LEU A 166 -6.44 2.57 17.04
CA LEU A 166 -7.56 1.88 16.39
C LEU A 166 -8.61 1.46 17.42
N THR A 167 -8.21 1.05 18.62
CA THR A 167 -9.14 0.65 19.67
C THR A 167 -10.00 1.82 20.16
N ALA A 168 -9.50 3.05 20.10
CA ALA A 168 -10.27 4.26 20.41
C ALA A 168 -11.45 4.49 19.44
N HIS A 169 -11.37 3.95 18.21
CA HIS A 169 -12.41 4.08 17.18
C HIS A 169 -13.23 2.77 17.00
N ALA A 170 -12.96 1.75 17.80
CA ALA A 170 -13.75 0.52 17.76
C ALA A 170 -15.18 0.80 18.27
N PRO A 171 -16.23 0.33 17.57
CA PRO A 171 -17.59 0.45 18.09
C PRO A 171 -17.66 -0.24 19.44
N ARG A 172 -18.15 0.49 20.45
CA ARG A 172 -18.41 -0.10 21.77
C ARG A 172 -19.38 -1.26 21.55
N GLN A 173 -18.95 -2.47 21.85
CA GLN A 173 -19.85 -3.62 21.91
C GLN A 173 -20.80 -3.36 23.09
N GLU A 174 -22.01 -2.90 22.77
CA GLU A 174 -23.12 -2.93 23.75
C GLU A 174 -23.42 -4.41 24.01
N HIS A 175 -22.97 -4.89 25.14
CA HIS A 175 -23.37 -6.20 25.65
C HIS A 175 -24.88 -6.14 25.92
N ARG A 176 -25.65 -6.80 25.05
CA ARG A 176 -27.02 -7.20 25.36
C ARG A 176 -26.99 -8.52 26.11
#